data_8bcb0c6572e1c438000098a065ca42c0
#
_entry.id   8bcb0c6572e1c438000098a065ca42c0
#
_cell.length_a   1.000
_cell.length_b   1.000
_cell.length_c   1.000
_cell.angle_alpha   90.00
_cell.angle_beta   90.00
_cell.angle_gamma   90.00
#
_symmetry.space_group_name_H-M   'P 1'
#
loop_
_entity.id
_entity.type
_entity.pdbx_description
1 polymer ?
#
loop_
_entity_poly.entity_id
_entity_poly.type
_entity_poly.pdbx_seq_one_letter_code
_entity_poly.pdbx_strand_id
1 'polypeptide(L)' 'MNIYERYKRLIQDKIDNDELTPEFIEETTYRLGEFKKKGKLTQEQYGELITMMNKNSV' A
#
# COMPACT_ATOMS: atom_id res chain seq x y z
N MET A 1 -5.30 -6.06 14.40
CA MET A 1 -5.26 -5.29 13.14
C MET A 1 -4.59 -6.14 12.06
N ASN A 2 -5.25 -6.31 10.93
CA ASN A 2 -4.69 -7.13 9.86
C ASN A 2 -3.76 -6.31 8.95
N ILE A 3 -3.05 -7.00 8.06
CA ILE A 3 -2.08 -6.38 7.16
C ILE A 3 -2.73 -5.29 6.29
N TYR A 4 -3.92 -5.57 5.77
CA TYR A 4 -4.64 -4.63 4.92
C TYR A 4 -4.89 -3.30 5.65
N GLU A 5 -5.46 -3.36 6.85
CA GLU A 5 -5.76 -2.16 7.62
C GLU A 5 -4.51 -1.39 8.01
N ARG A 6 -3.45 -2.12 8.38
CA ARG A 6 -2.19 -1.51 8.75
C ARG A 6 -1.61 -0.71 7.59
N TYR A 7 -1.55 -1.30 6.41
CA TYR A 7 -0.99 -0.62 5.24
C TYR A 7 -1.89 0.48 4.72
N LYS A 8 -3.20 0.28 4.81
CA LYS A 8 -4.14 1.33 4.42
C LYS A 8 -3.91 2.59 5.25
N ARG A 9 -3.76 2.42 6.57
CA ARG A 9 -3.49 3.54 7.47
C ARG A 9 -2.13 4.18 7.18
N LEU A 10 -1.11 3.36 6.99
CA LEU A 10 0.23 3.84 6.70
C LEU A 10 0.25 4.67 5.42
N ILE A 11 -0.38 4.15 4.36
CA ILE A 11 -0.44 4.85 3.08
C ILE A 11 -1.21 6.16 3.23
N GLN A 12 -2.33 6.12 3.96
CA GLN A 12 -3.13 7.34 4.17
C GLN A 12 -2.33 8.40 4.92
N ASP A 13 -1.53 8.01 5.92
CA ASP A 13 -0.67 8.94 6.64
C ASP A 13 0.34 9.58 5.70
N LYS A 14 0.93 8.80 4.80
CA LYS A 14 1.89 9.33 3.83
C LYS A 14 1.22 10.30 2.86
N ILE A 15 -0.01 9.99 2.44
CA ILE A 15 -0.78 10.89 1.58
C ILE A 15 -1.04 12.20 2.31
N ASP A 16 -1.52 12.12 3.54
CA ASP A 16 -1.89 13.30 4.34
C ASP A 16 -0.70 14.21 4.62
N ASN A 17 0.49 13.62 4.75
CA ASN A 17 1.70 14.36 5.06
C ASN A 17 2.52 14.70 3.80
N ASP A 18 1.99 14.39 2.62
CA ASP A 18 2.66 14.65 1.35
C ASP A 18 4.04 13.98 1.30
N GLU A 19 4.10 12.76 1.82
CA GLU A 19 5.34 11.98 1.91
C GLU A 19 5.31 10.69 1.07
N LEU A 20 4.40 10.63 0.10
CA LEU A 20 4.25 9.44 -0.74
C LEU A 20 5.26 9.50 -1.89
N THR A 21 6.52 9.19 -1.58
CA THR A 21 7.62 9.24 -2.53
C THR A 21 7.63 8.03 -3.46
N PRO A 22 8.29 8.14 -4.63
CA PRO A 22 8.43 6.98 -5.52
C PRO A 22 9.12 5.79 -4.84
N GLU A 23 10.12 6.06 -4.01
CA GLU A 23 10.83 5.01 -3.29
C GLU A 23 9.91 4.27 -2.33
N PHE A 24 9.07 5.02 -1.61
CA PHE A 24 8.11 4.43 -0.69
C PHE A 24 7.11 3.55 -1.45
N ILE A 25 6.61 4.05 -2.57
CA ILE A 25 5.64 3.33 -3.39
C ILE A 25 6.25 2.02 -3.89
N GLU A 26 7.46 2.07 -4.42
CA GLU A 26 8.14 0.90 -4.96
C GLU A 26 8.36 -0.16 -3.89
N GLU A 27 8.91 0.23 -2.75
CA GLU A 27 9.17 -0.69 -1.66
C GLU A 27 7.88 -1.29 -1.11
N THR A 28 6.87 -0.44 -0.91
CA THR A 28 5.58 -0.89 -0.37
C THR A 28 4.88 -1.83 -1.34
N THR A 29 4.92 -1.53 -2.64
CA THR A 29 4.33 -2.39 -3.66
C THR A 29 4.96 -3.78 -3.61
N TYR A 30 6.27 -3.85 -3.46
CA TYR A 30 6.98 -5.12 -3.36
C TYR A 30 6.50 -5.92 -2.13
N ARG A 31 6.42 -5.26 -0.99
CA ARG A 31 5.99 -5.91 0.25
C ARG A 31 4.55 -6.40 0.17
N LEU A 32 3.67 -5.59 -0.41
CA LEU A 32 2.28 -5.96 -0.58
C LEU A 32 2.14 -7.19 -1.50
N GLY A 33 2.96 -7.25 -2.54
CA GLY A 33 2.99 -8.41 -3.43
C GLY A 33 3.39 -9.68 -2.69
N GLU A 34 4.37 -9.58 -1.79
CA GLU A 34 4.79 -10.71 -0.98
C GLU A 34 3.68 -11.18 -0.04
N PHE A 35 2.98 -10.23 0.60
CA PHE A 35 1.86 -10.59 1.47
C PHE A 35 0.72 -11.26 0.70
N LYS A 36 0.48 -10.79 -0.51
CA LYS A 36 -0.54 -11.40 -1.37
C LYS A 36 -0.17 -12.85 -1.68
N LYS A 37 1.10 -13.11 -2.01
CA LYS A 37 1.58 -14.47 -2.28
C LYS A 37 1.39 -15.38 -1.08
N LYS A 38 1.56 -14.84 0.12
CA LYS A 38 1.44 -15.61 1.35
C LYS A 38 -0.01 -15.75 1.82
N GLY A 39 -0.96 -15.21 1.07
CA GLY A 39 -2.37 -15.29 1.40
C GLY A 39 -2.81 -14.33 2.49
N LYS A 40 -2.00 -13.33 2.82
CA LYS A 40 -2.33 -12.35 3.86
C LYS A 40 -3.10 -11.15 3.32
N LEU A 41 -3.13 -11.01 1.99
CA LEU A 41 -3.93 -10.00 1.31
C LEU A 41 -4.71 -10.67 0.18
N THR A 42 -5.96 -10.24 -0.01
CA THR A 42 -6.73 -10.69 -1.15
C THR A 42 -6.32 -9.89 -2.38
N GLN A 43 -6.70 -10.38 -3.57
CA GLN A 43 -6.46 -9.66 -4.81
C GLN A 43 -7.08 -8.27 -4.77
N GLU A 44 -8.30 -8.16 -4.24
CA GLU A 44 -9.00 -6.89 -4.14
C GLU A 44 -8.28 -5.92 -3.20
N GLN A 45 -7.85 -6.41 -2.04
CA GLN A 45 -7.14 -5.60 -1.06
C GLN A 45 -5.81 -5.08 -1.63
N TYR A 46 -5.08 -5.97 -2.29
CA TYR A 46 -3.82 -5.62 -2.93
C TYR A 46 -4.05 -4.53 -3.97
N GLY A 47 -5.02 -4.74 -4.86
CA GLY A 47 -5.33 -3.77 -5.91
C GLY A 47 -5.77 -2.43 -5.37
N GLU A 48 -6.56 -2.44 -4.30
CA GLU A 48 -7.03 -1.20 -3.67
C GLU A 48 -5.85 -0.38 -3.13
N LEU A 49 -4.93 -1.03 -2.43
CA LEU A 49 -3.78 -0.34 -1.85
C LEU A 49 -2.84 0.21 -2.93
N ILE A 50 -2.61 -0.56 -3.98
CA ILE A 50 -1.79 -0.12 -5.11
C ILE A 50 -2.42 1.09 -5.80
N THR A 51 -3.73 1.02 -6.06
CA THR A 51 -4.45 2.13 -6.69
C THR A 51 -4.39 3.39 -5.83
N MET A 52 -4.54 3.22 -4.52
CA MET A 52 -4.48 4.32 -3.57
C MET A 52 -3.14 5.05 -3.66
N MET A 53 -2.04 4.31 -3.73
CA MET A 53 -0.72 4.91 -3.86
C MET A 53 -0.54 5.59 -5.21
N ASN A 54 -0.91 4.93 -6.31
CA ASN A 54 -0.72 5.48 -7.65
C ASN A 54 -1.59 6.70 -7.91
N LYS A 55 -2.80 6.71 -7.37
CA LYS A 55 -3.73 7.82 -7.54
C LYS A 55 -3.24 9.09 -6.84
N ASN A 56 -2.51 8.92 -5.74
CA ASN A 56 -2.06 10.04 -4.92
C ASN A 56 -0.57 10.32 -5.03
N SER A 57 0.13 9.62 -5.91
CA SER A 57 1.56 9.87 -6.10
C SER A 57 1.76 11.19 -6.85
N VAL A 58 2.84 11.85 -6.51
CA VAL A 58 3.17 13.16 -7.10
C VAL A 58 3.94 12.96 -8.39
#